data_2cd2c0230705272e1193a411d2649590
#
_entry.id   2cd2c0230705272e1193a411d2649590
#
_cell.length_a   1.000
_cell.length_b   1.000
_cell.length_c   1.000
_cell.angle_alpha   90.00
_cell.angle_beta   90.00
_cell.angle_gamma   90.00
#
_symmetry.space_group_name_H-M   'P 1'
#
loop_
_entity.id
_entity.type
_entity.pdbx_description
1 polymer ?
#
loop_
_entity_poly.entity_id
_entity_poly.type
_entity_poly.pdbx_seq_one_letter_code
_entity_poly.pdbx_strand_id
1 'polypeptide(L)'
;MPHVDTKAGFVRENFNKIANKYDRFNDWNSFLLHRIWKNRLVREIEGNLSDRLHVMDLCCGTGDISVRLGNSPRVDHITCVDFSENMLEIAKTRLKKQIEKGRVRFEIGDATELKNFQDFQFDAVSIGFGLRNVDDLSKAIREILRILKPGGLFLNLDVGKVKNPWIRWIADFYFFKIVPILGYILWGGKNEMFDYLPVSSLAYPNQENLKSILEKLGFQEVRYKNFVFGNAVLHIAKKPL
;
A
#
# COMPACT_ATOMS: atom_id res chain seq x y z
N MET A 1 11.67 -17.94 -2.35
CA MET A 1 12.10 -16.60 -1.89
C MET A 1 12.86 -15.92 -3.03
N PRO A 2 12.57 -14.66 -3.40
CA PRO A 2 13.34 -13.99 -4.45
C PRO A 2 14.81 -13.85 -4.02
N HIS A 3 15.73 -14.08 -4.95
CA HIS A 3 17.15 -13.84 -4.72
C HIS A 3 17.40 -12.35 -4.46
N VAL A 4 18.45 -12.01 -3.70
CA VAL A 4 18.84 -10.62 -3.37
C VAL A 4 19.13 -9.80 -4.65
N ASP A 5 19.45 -10.49 -5.75
CA ASP A 5 19.74 -9.87 -7.07
C ASP A 5 18.49 -9.40 -7.82
N THR A 6 17.27 -9.65 -7.31
CA THR A 6 16.02 -9.15 -7.90
C THR A 6 15.54 -7.89 -7.18
N LYS A 7 14.74 -7.05 -7.85
CA LYS A 7 14.10 -5.87 -7.24
C LYS A 7 13.33 -6.26 -5.98
N ALA A 8 12.53 -7.33 -6.01
CA ALA A 8 11.78 -7.82 -4.85
C ALA A 8 12.69 -8.24 -3.70
N GLY A 9 13.81 -8.92 -3.98
CA GLY A 9 14.81 -9.31 -2.99
C GLY A 9 15.43 -8.10 -2.30
N PHE A 10 15.87 -7.11 -3.08
CA PHE A 10 16.40 -5.83 -2.59
C PHE A 10 15.39 -5.09 -1.72
N VAL A 11 14.15 -4.95 -2.19
CA VAL A 11 13.07 -4.26 -1.48
C VAL A 11 12.78 -4.96 -0.15
N ARG A 12 12.63 -6.29 -0.14
CA ARG A 12 12.37 -7.09 1.06
C ARG A 12 13.45 -6.89 2.12
N GLU A 13 14.72 -7.05 1.74
CA GLU A 13 15.85 -6.90 2.66
C GLU A 13 15.89 -5.50 3.28
N ASN A 14 15.69 -4.47 2.46
CA ASN A 14 15.72 -3.10 2.94
C ASN A 14 14.52 -2.76 3.83
N PHE A 15 13.29 -3.24 3.52
CA PHE A 15 12.14 -3.07 4.41
C PHE A 15 12.34 -3.79 5.74
N ASN A 16 12.94 -4.98 5.75
CA ASN A 16 13.33 -5.65 7.00
C ASN A 16 14.26 -4.79 7.86
N LYS A 17 15.26 -4.13 7.24
CA LYS A 17 16.22 -3.27 7.96
C LYS A 17 15.59 -2.02 8.55
N ILE A 18 14.61 -1.42 7.87
CA ILE A 18 14.01 -0.15 8.29
C ILE A 18 12.75 -0.29 9.14
N ALA A 19 12.22 -1.49 9.33
CA ALA A 19 10.92 -1.76 9.93
C ALA A 19 10.69 -1.03 11.27
N ASN A 20 11.67 -1.04 12.19
CA ASN A 20 11.54 -0.49 13.53
C ASN A 20 11.27 1.02 13.60
N LYS A 21 11.70 1.79 12.60
CA LYS A 21 11.55 3.25 12.56
C LYS A 21 10.67 3.72 11.40
N TYR A 22 10.12 2.78 10.63
CA TYR A 22 9.40 3.06 9.39
C TYR A 22 8.19 3.99 9.59
N ASP A 23 7.40 3.75 10.63
CA ASP A 23 6.24 4.61 10.93
C ASP A 23 6.66 6.05 11.28
N ARG A 24 7.73 6.22 12.08
CA ARG A 24 8.27 7.53 12.39
C ARG A 24 8.78 8.25 11.14
N PHE A 25 9.43 7.53 10.24
CA PHE A 25 9.86 8.09 8.96
C PHE A 25 8.67 8.56 8.12
N ASN A 26 7.61 7.76 8.03
CA ASN A 26 6.39 8.14 7.32
C ASN A 26 5.71 9.36 7.96
N ASP A 27 5.69 9.46 9.29
CA ASP A 27 5.19 10.62 10.01
C ASP A 27 5.96 11.89 9.63
N TRP A 28 7.28 11.84 9.67
CA TRP A 28 8.14 12.98 9.33
C TRP A 28 8.06 13.34 7.85
N ASN A 29 8.21 12.35 6.99
CA ASN A 29 8.20 12.53 5.54
C ASN A 29 6.87 13.09 5.00
N SER A 30 5.76 12.83 5.65
CA SER A 30 4.45 13.28 5.21
C SER A 30 3.82 14.35 6.11
N PHE A 31 4.53 14.86 7.12
CA PHE A 31 3.94 15.74 8.13
C PHE A 31 2.64 15.18 8.72
N LEU A 32 2.63 13.88 9.02
CA LEU A 32 1.47 13.11 9.51
C LEU A 32 0.31 12.97 8.49
N LEU A 33 0.40 13.59 7.32
CA LEU A 33 -0.70 13.58 6.33
C LEU A 33 -1.05 12.17 5.84
N HIS A 34 -0.08 11.25 5.79
CA HIS A 34 -0.34 9.85 5.40
C HIS A 34 -1.42 9.20 6.28
N ARG A 35 -1.55 9.62 7.56
CA ARG A 35 -2.58 9.13 8.47
C ARG A 35 -3.99 9.52 8.01
N ILE A 36 -4.14 10.76 7.54
CA ILE A 36 -5.41 11.28 6.98
C ILE A 36 -5.76 10.52 5.69
N TRP A 37 -4.77 10.30 4.82
CA TRP A 37 -5.01 9.58 3.55
C TRP A 37 -5.42 8.12 3.78
N LYS A 38 -4.78 7.44 4.74
CA LYS A 38 -5.13 6.07 5.13
C LYS A 38 -6.53 5.99 5.77
N ASN A 39 -6.90 6.97 6.60
CA ASN A 39 -8.27 7.08 7.11
C ASN A 39 -9.28 7.27 5.96
N ARG A 40 -8.90 8.06 4.93
CA ARG A 40 -9.77 8.24 3.77
C ARG A 40 -9.94 6.93 2.99
N LEU A 41 -8.88 6.14 2.83
CA LEU A 41 -8.94 4.83 2.19
C LEU A 41 -9.97 3.93 2.91
N VAL A 42 -9.89 3.81 4.22
CA VAL A 42 -10.84 2.97 5.00
C VAL A 42 -12.28 3.49 4.85
N ARG A 43 -12.50 4.80 4.90
CA ARG A 43 -13.83 5.38 4.67
C ARG A 43 -14.39 5.09 3.26
N GLU A 44 -13.54 4.97 2.25
CA GLU A 44 -14.00 4.57 0.91
C GLU A 44 -14.47 3.10 0.90
N ILE A 45 -13.83 2.21 1.65
CA ILE A 45 -14.31 0.83 1.83
C ILE A 45 -15.69 0.85 2.53
N GLU A 46 -15.78 1.52 3.67
CA GLU A 46 -17.00 1.61 4.47
C GLU A 46 -18.18 2.27 3.73
N GLY A 47 -17.89 3.25 2.89
CA GLY A 47 -18.92 3.99 2.16
C GLY A 47 -19.47 3.31 0.91
N ASN A 48 -18.78 2.30 0.40
CA ASN A 48 -19.13 1.65 -0.87
C ASN A 48 -19.50 0.16 -0.72
N LEU A 49 -19.31 -0.44 0.45
CA LEU A 49 -19.62 -1.84 0.73
C LEU A 49 -20.53 -1.97 1.95
N SER A 50 -21.24 -3.09 2.00
CA SER A 50 -22.10 -3.45 3.15
C SER A 50 -21.26 -3.89 4.36
N ASP A 51 -21.94 -4.34 5.43
CA ASP A 51 -21.29 -4.79 6.66
C ASP A 51 -20.72 -6.21 6.54
N ARG A 52 -19.93 -6.61 7.55
CA ARG A 52 -19.29 -7.92 7.69
C ARG A 52 -18.25 -8.22 6.61
N LEU A 53 -17.40 -7.24 6.35
CA LEU A 53 -16.40 -7.28 5.30
C LEU A 53 -15.22 -8.17 5.67
N HIS A 54 -14.76 -8.96 4.70
CA HIS A 54 -13.45 -9.60 4.72
C HIS A 54 -12.49 -8.81 3.81
N VAL A 55 -11.55 -8.11 4.42
CA VAL A 55 -10.63 -7.20 3.72
C VAL A 55 -9.22 -7.77 3.74
N MET A 56 -8.54 -7.77 2.59
CA MET A 56 -7.10 -7.98 2.53
C MET A 56 -6.38 -6.63 2.58
N ASP A 57 -5.41 -6.48 3.48
CA ASP A 57 -4.40 -5.41 3.46
C ASP A 57 -3.12 -6.01 2.87
N LEU A 58 -2.89 -5.78 1.59
CA LEU A 58 -1.79 -6.34 0.80
C LEU A 58 -0.62 -5.35 0.82
N CYS A 59 0.61 -5.85 0.99
CA CYS A 59 1.79 -5.05 1.33
C CYS A 59 1.51 -4.21 2.61
N CYS A 60 1.00 -4.88 3.64
CA CYS A 60 0.47 -4.22 4.83
C CYS A 60 1.55 -3.52 5.67
N GLY A 61 2.83 -3.86 5.49
CA GLY A 61 3.95 -3.34 6.25
C GLY A 61 3.74 -3.52 7.75
N THR A 62 3.90 -2.44 8.52
CA THR A 62 3.67 -2.42 9.97
C THR A 62 2.19 -2.45 10.37
N GLY A 63 1.27 -2.68 9.44
CA GLY A 63 -0.17 -2.84 9.70
C GLY A 63 -0.94 -1.54 9.96
N ASP A 64 -0.46 -0.41 9.46
CA ASP A 64 -1.06 0.89 9.78
C ASP A 64 -2.48 1.05 9.18
N ILE A 65 -2.76 0.51 7.98
CA ILE A 65 -4.12 0.42 7.42
C ILE A 65 -4.90 -0.67 8.15
N SER A 66 -4.30 -1.83 8.40
CA SER A 66 -4.93 -2.95 9.11
C SER A 66 -5.45 -2.56 10.51
N VAL A 67 -4.71 -1.72 11.26
CA VAL A 67 -5.17 -1.19 12.56
C VAL A 67 -6.44 -0.36 12.40
N ARG A 68 -6.54 0.46 11.35
CA ARG A 68 -7.73 1.27 11.06
C ARG A 68 -8.91 0.40 10.64
N LEU A 69 -8.68 -0.60 9.79
CA LEU A 69 -9.67 -1.59 9.42
C LEU A 69 -10.17 -2.37 10.64
N GLY A 70 -9.27 -2.76 11.54
CA GLY A 70 -9.60 -3.48 12.79
C GLY A 70 -10.43 -2.67 13.78
N ASN A 71 -10.44 -1.35 13.66
CA ASN A 71 -11.28 -0.45 14.45
C ASN A 71 -12.62 -0.14 13.77
N SER A 72 -12.80 -0.55 12.51
CA SER A 72 -14.06 -0.39 11.80
C SER A 72 -15.09 -1.41 12.29
N PRO A 73 -16.34 -0.97 12.59
CA PRO A 73 -17.41 -1.89 12.94
C PRO A 73 -17.91 -2.72 11.75
N ARG A 74 -17.61 -2.31 10.52
CA ARG A 74 -18.04 -2.97 9.29
C ARG A 74 -17.11 -4.09 8.81
N VAL A 75 -15.90 -4.14 9.34
CA VAL A 75 -14.89 -5.14 8.96
C VAL A 75 -14.89 -6.28 9.97
N ASP A 76 -15.28 -7.47 9.55
CA ASP A 76 -15.25 -8.67 10.40
C ASP A 76 -13.89 -9.33 10.42
N HIS A 77 -13.27 -9.50 9.24
CA HIS A 77 -11.99 -10.18 9.10
C HIS A 77 -11.00 -9.38 8.26
N ILE A 78 -9.75 -9.41 8.68
CA ILE A 78 -8.62 -8.78 7.97
C ILE A 78 -7.59 -9.86 7.69
N THR A 79 -7.14 -9.94 6.44
CA THR A 79 -5.96 -10.71 6.06
C THR A 79 -4.84 -9.75 5.73
N CYS A 80 -3.80 -9.75 6.56
CA CYS A 80 -2.59 -8.93 6.39
C CYS A 80 -1.56 -9.74 5.60
N VAL A 81 -1.13 -9.25 4.45
CA VAL A 81 -0.12 -9.91 3.61
C VAL A 81 1.05 -8.97 3.39
N ASP A 82 2.25 -9.43 3.70
CA ASP A 82 3.50 -8.73 3.38
C ASP A 82 4.61 -9.75 3.10
N PHE A 83 5.61 -9.36 2.33
CA PHE A 83 6.76 -10.23 2.06
C PHE A 83 7.90 -10.05 3.10
N SER A 84 7.82 -9.02 3.94
CA SER A 84 8.77 -8.72 5.01
C SER A 84 8.29 -9.29 6.34
N GLU A 85 9.00 -10.28 6.87
CA GLU A 85 8.70 -10.89 8.16
C GLU A 85 8.79 -9.87 9.30
N ASN A 86 9.82 -9.01 9.29
CA ASN A 86 10.01 -7.99 10.33
C ASN A 86 8.86 -6.97 10.36
N MET A 87 8.31 -6.62 9.20
CA MET A 87 7.13 -5.76 9.13
C MET A 87 5.90 -6.45 9.74
N LEU A 88 5.67 -7.73 9.41
CA LEU A 88 4.55 -8.49 9.96
C LEU A 88 4.64 -8.67 11.47
N GLU A 89 5.83 -8.85 12.06
CA GLU A 89 5.99 -8.94 13.51
C GLU A 89 5.56 -7.63 14.22
N ILE A 90 5.87 -6.48 13.63
CA ILE A 90 5.39 -5.20 14.15
C ILE A 90 3.87 -5.11 14.00
N ALA A 91 3.34 -5.51 12.85
CA ALA A 91 1.89 -5.51 12.60
C ALA A 91 1.14 -6.42 13.60
N LYS A 92 1.66 -7.63 13.90
CA LYS A 92 1.11 -8.54 14.91
C LYS A 92 1.05 -7.88 16.29
N THR A 93 2.12 -7.20 16.70
CA THR A 93 2.16 -6.48 17.98
C THR A 93 1.08 -5.40 18.05
N ARG A 94 0.89 -4.64 16.97
CA ARG A 94 -0.11 -3.55 16.90
C ARG A 94 -1.56 -4.06 16.85
N LEU A 95 -1.78 -5.24 16.28
CA LEU A 95 -3.09 -5.85 16.08
C LEU A 95 -3.43 -6.92 17.13
N LYS A 96 -2.68 -6.98 18.25
CA LYS A 96 -2.85 -7.99 19.30
C LYS A 96 -4.31 -8.18 19.74
N LYS A 97 -5.04 -7.10 19.98
CA LYS A 97 -6.46 -7.14 20.37
C LYS A 97 -7.36 -7.77 19.30
N GLN A 98 -7.08 -7.53 18.04
CA GLN A 98 -7.83 -8.09 16.91
C GLN A 98 -7.49 -9.56 16.68
N ILE A 99 -6.24 -9.96 16.95
CA ILE A 99 -5.80 -11.36 16.93
C ILE A 99 -6.53 -12.15 18.02
N GLU A 100 -6.57 -11.64 19.25
CA GLU A 100 -7.27 -12.27 20.39
C GLU A 100 -8.76 -12.46 20.11
N LYS A 101 -9.37 -11.60 19.29
CA LYS A 101 -10.77 -11.72 18.82
C LYS A 101 -10.94 -12.63 17.60
N GLY A 102 -9.89 -13.25 17.08
CA GLY A 102 -9.95 -14.08 15.87
C GLY A 102 -10.24 -13.31 14.57
N ARG A 103 -10.05 -11.98 14.56
CA ARG A 103 -10.43 -11.12 13.42
C ARG A 103 -9.30 -10.84 12.43
N VAL A 104 -8.08 -11.28 12.72
CA VAL A 104 -6.91 -10.97 11.88
C VAL A 104 -6.10 -12.23 11.60
N ARG A 105 -5.75 -12.42 10.34
CA ARG A 105 -4.81 -13.44 9.86
C ARG A 105 -3.61 -12.75 9.21
N PHE A 106 -2.41 -13.34 9.35
CA PHE A 106 -1.18 -12.88 8.75
C PHE A 106 -0.62 -13.95 7.83
N GLU A 107 -0.16 -13.52 6.66
CA GLU A 107 0.48 -14.38 5.66
C GLU A 107 1.72 -13.68 5.10
N ILE A 108 2.80 -14.44 4.96
CA ILE A 108 3.96 -14.01 4.16
C ILE A 108 3.63 -14.28 2.70
N GLY A 109 3.66 -13.25 1.85
CA GLY A 109 3.29 -13.41 0.46
C GLY A 109 3.80 -12.29 -0.46
N ASP A 110 3.87 -12.63 -1.73
CA ASP A 110 4.18 -11.71 -2.83
C ASP A 110 2.87 -11.32 -3.52
N ALA A 111 2.66 -10.02 -3.73
CA ALA A 111 1.46 -9.50 -4.39
C ALA A 111 1.31 -10.01 -5.85
N THR A 112 2.39 -10.47 -6.47
CA THR A 112 2.36 -11.05 -7.81
C THR A 112 1.99 -12.52 -7.83
N GLU A 113 1.88 -13.19 -6.67
CA GLU A 113 1.65 -14.63 -6.58
C GLU A 113 0.83 -14.99 -5.32
N LEU A 114 -0.48 -14.70 -5.36
CA LEU A 114 -1.40 -14.92 -4.24
C LEU A 114 -2.03 -16.34 -4.26
N LYS A 115 -1.24 -17.38 -4.56
CA LYS A 115 -1.68 -18.77 -4.75
C LYS A 115 -2.40 -19.38 -3.54
N ASN A 116 -2.10 -18.90 -2.33
CA ASN A 116 -2.72 -19.40 -1.10
C ASN A 116 -4.16 -18.88 -0.91
N PHE A 117 -4.63 -18.00 -1.80
CA PHE A 117 -5.96 -17.39 -1.72
C PHE A 117 -6.84 -17.85 -2.87
N GLN A 118 -8.09 -18.17 -2.54
CA GLN A 118 -9.09 -18.60 -3.50
C GLN A 118 -9.62 -17.42 -4.32
N ASP A 119 -10.20 -17.72 -5.46
CA ASP A 119 -10.95 -16.74 -6.25
C ASP A 119 -12.15 -16.24 -5.45
N PHE A 120 -12.50 -14.98 -5.63
CA PHE A 120 -13.69 -14.37 -5.03
C PHE A 120 -13.76 -14.43 -3.50
N GLN A 121 -12.62 -14.32 -2.83
CA GLN A 121 -12.52 -14.48 -1.38
C GLN A 121 -12.76 -13.17 -0.61
N PHE A 122 -12.36 -12.02 -1.15
CA PHE A 122 -12.32 -10.75 -0.43
C PHE A 122 -13.35 -9.74 -0.94
N ASP A 123 -13.97 -9.01 -0.01
CA ASP A 123 -14.86 -7.89 -0.32
C ASP A 123 -14.06 -6.64 -0.75
N ALA A 124 -12.87 -6.45 -0.18
CA ALA A 124 -11.96 -5.39 -0.58
C ALA A 124 -10.50 -5.84 -0.45
N VAL A 125 -9.64 -5.25 -1.29
CA VAL A 125 -8.18 -5.32 -1.17
C VAL A 125 -7.63 -3.90 -1.10
N SER A 126 -6.85 -3.61 -0.05
CA SER A 126 -6.14 -2.34 0.12
C SER A 126 -4.64 -2.51 -0.06
N ILE A 127 -3.99 -1.51 -0.67
CA ILE A 127 -2.53 -1.36 -0.69
C ILE A 127 -2.19 0.08 -0.31
N GLY A 128 -1.27 0.25 0.64
CA GLY A 128 -0.76 1.56 1.02
C GLY A 128 0.74 1.70 0.80
N PHE A 129 1.14 2.44 -0.24
CA PHE A 129 2.55 2.71 -0.60
C PHE A 129 3.37 1.46 -0.94
N GLY A 130 2.69 0.38 -1.34
CA GLY A 130 3.30 -0.91 -1.68
C GLY A 130 3.37 -1.20 -3.17
N LEU A 131 2.34 -0.79 -3.94
CA LEU A 131 2.17 -1.23 -5.33
C LEU A 131 3.32 -0.81 -6.26
N ARG A 132 3.96 0.33 -6.01
CA ARG A 132 5.14 0.79 -6.77
C ARG A 132 6.37 -0.10 -6.61
N ASN A 133 6.39 -0.94 -5.59
CA ASN A 133 7.53 -1.80 -5.24
C ASN A 133 7.41 -3.21 -5.83
N VAL A 134 6.25 -3.61 -6.36
CA VAL A 134 6.07 -4.92 -6.99
C VAL A 134 6.89 -5.03 -8.28
N ASP A 135 7.34 -6.23 -8.60
CA ASP A 135 8.15 -6.49 -9.79
C ASP A 135 7.31 -6.42 -11.08
N ASP A 136 6.13 -7.02 -11.07
CA ASP A 136 5.17 -7.01 -12.17
C ASP A 136 3.83 -6.43 -11.71
N LEU A 137 3.62 -5.16 -12.06
CA LEU A 137 2.40 -4.43 -11.75
C LEU A 137 1.14 -5.10 -12.32
N SER A 138 1.23 -5.58 -13.58
CA SER A 138 0.09 -6.19 -14.26
C SER A 138 -0.28 -7.53 -13.64
N LYS A 139 0.71 -8.33 -13.25
CA LYS A 139 0.51 -9.61 -12.58
C LYS A 139 -0.13 -9.40 -11.21
N ALA A 140 0.38 -8.46 -10.41
CA ALA A 140 -0.21 -8.12 -9.12
C ALA A 140 -1.67 -7.67 -9.24
N ILE A 141 -1.98 -6.80 -10.21
CA ILE A 141 -3.35 -6.32 -10.44
C ILE A 141 -4.29 -7.47 -10.86
N ARG A 142 -3.82 -8.42 -11.69
CA ARG A 142 -4.61 -9.61 -12.07
C ARG A 142 -4.89 -10.52 -10.86
N GLU A 143 -3.92 -10.76 -10.00
CA GLU A 143 -4.11 -11.52 -8.77
C GLU A 143 -5.11 -10.84 -7.83
N ILE A 144 -5.02 -9.51 -7.67
CA ILE A 144 -5.98 -8.74 -6.89
C ILE A 144 -7.38 -8.87 -7.50
N LEU A 145 -7.51 -8.74 -8.82
CA LEU A 145 -8.80 -8.91 -9.50
C LEU A 145 -9.36 -10.32 -9.29
N ARG A 146 -8.52 -11.36 -9.35
CA ARG A 146 -8.91 -12.76 -9.16
C ARG A 146 -9.52 -12.99 -7.79
N ILE A 147 -8.83 -12.55 -6.73
CA ILE A 147 -9.24 -12.84 -5.33
C ILE A 147 -10.39 -11.97 -4.83
N LEU A 148 -10.70 -10.85 -5.50
CA LEU A 148 -11.86 -10.03 -5.16
C LEU A 148 -13.16 -10.73 -5.54
N LYS A 149 -14.20 -10.60 -4.71
CA LYS A 149 -15.56 -10.98 -5.05
C LYS A 149 -16.12 -10.10 -6.18
N PRO A 150 -17.11 -10.56 -6.97
CA PRO A 150 -17.86 -9.68 -7.86
C PRO A 150 -18.37 -8.46 -7.10
N GLY A 151 -18.22 -7.27 -7.67
CA GLY A 151 -18.54 -6.00 -7.01
C GLY A 151 -17.56 -5.54 -5.92
N GLY A 152 -16.54 -6.34 -5.61
CA GLY A 152 -15.50 -6.02 -4.62
C GLY A 152 -14.61 -4.86 -5.04
N LEU A 153 -13.94 -4.24 -4.07
CA LEU A 153 -13.16 -3.02 -4.27
C LEU A 153 -11.65 -3.25 -4.17
N PHE A 154 -10.92 -2.66 -5.08
CA PHE A 154 -9.48 -2.45 -4.95
C PHE A 154 -9.18 -0.98 -4.64
N LEU A 155 -8.40 -0.74 -3.58
CA LEU A 155 -8.00 0.60 -3.15
C LEU A 155 -6.48 0.67 -3.09
N ASN A 156 -5.90 1.55 -3.89
CA ASN A 156 -4.45 1.76 -3.89
C ASN A 156 -4.12 3.21 -3.54
N LEU A 157 -3.50 3.39 -2.38
CA LEU A 157 -2.93 4.66 -1.94
C LEU A 157 -1.42 4.64 -2.21
N ASP A 158 -0.95 5.47 -3.12
CA ASP A 158 0.47 5.54 -3.45
C ASP A 158 0.90 6.94 -3.89
N VAL A 159 2.17 7.09 -4.26
CA VAL A 159 2.68 8.34 -4.83
C VAL A 159 2.02 8.65 -6.17
N GLY A 160 1.76 9.91 -6.41
CA GLY A 160 1.25 10.41 -7.68
C GLY A 160 2.26 11.31 -8.39
N LYS A 161 1.78 12.01 -9.42
CA LYS A 161 2.58 13.00 -10.16
C LYS A 161 1.89 14.36 -10.11
N VAL A 162 2.60 15.34 -9.61
CA VAL A 162 2.11 16.72 -9.57
C VAL A 162 2.06 17.28 -10.99
N LYS A 163 0.89 17.76 -11.44
CA LYS A 163 0.70 18.27 -12.82
C LYS A 163 1.25 19.68 -12.99
N ASN A 164 1.09 20.55 -11.99
CA ASN A 164 1.57 21.94 -12.06
C ASN A 164 3.09 22.00 -12.00
N PRO A 165 3.81 22.58 -12.99
CA PRO A 165 5.28 22.53 -13.06
C PRO A 165 5.98 23.22 -11.87
N TRP A 166 5.44 24.32 -11.36
CA TRP A 166 6.00 25.04 -10.23
C TRP A 166 5.88 24.26 -8.93
N ILE A 167 4.70 23.71 -8.66
CA ILE A 167 4.48 22.87 -7.48
C ILE A 167 5.30 21.58 -7.61
N ARG A 168 5.40 21.00 -8.81
CA ARG A 168 6.22 19.81 -9.07
C ARG A 168 7.68 20.06 -8.76
N TRP A 169 8.24 21.19 -9.17
CA TRP A 169 9.64 21.53 -8.86
C TRP A 169 9.89 21.53 -7.34
N ILE A 170 8.99 22.13 -6.55
CA ILE A 170 9.08 22.14 -5.08
C ILE A 170 8.93 20.72 -4.52
N ALA A 171 7.95 19.96 -4.99
CA ALA A 171 7.70 18.59 -4.56
C ALA A 171 8.89 17.67 -4.89
N ASP A 172 9.45 17.77 -6.08
CA ASP A 172 10.63 17.02 -6.50
C ASP A 172 11.84 17.38 -5.65
N PHE A 173 12.10 18.68 -5.40
CA PHE A 173 13.18 19.10 -4.51
C PHE A 173 13.02 18.47 -3.12
N TYR A 174 11.82 18.55 -2.54
CA TYR A 174 11.54 17.91 -1.25
C TYR A 174 11.79 16.40 -1.30
N PHE A 175 11.23 15.72 -2.28
CA PHE A 175 11.23 14.26 -2.36
C PHE A 175 12.62 13.70 -2.69
N PHE A 176 13.40 14.37 -3.56
CA PHE A 176 14.72 13.90 -3.96
C PHE A 176 15.86 14.40 -3.07
N LYS A 177 15.67 15.48 -2.30
CA LYS A 177 16.72 16.06 -1.47
C LYS A 177 16.44 15.96 0.02
N ILE A 178 15.22 16.30 0.45
CA ILE A 178 14.90 16.36 1.88
C ILE A 178 14.55 14.98 2.44
N VAL A 179 13.74 14.19 1.74
CA VAL A 179 13.30 12.87 2.20
C VAL A 179 14.46 11.90 2.47
N PRO A 180 15.48 11.75 1.60
CA PRO A 180 16.67 10.94 1.91
C PRO A 180 17.41 11.42 3.15
N ILE A 181 17.58 12.75 3.33
CA ILE A 181 18.24 13.32 4.49
C ILE A 181 17.49 12.98 5.79
N LEU A 182 16.16 13.09 5.80
CA LEU A 182 15.33 12.69 6.94
C LEU A 182 15.54 11.20 7.28
N GLY A 183 15.62 10.36 6.26
CA GLY A 183 15.96 8.95 6.43
C GLY A 183 17.33 8.75 7.06
N TYR A 184 18.37 9.40 6.54
CA TYR A 184 19.72 9.28 7.06
C TYR A 184 19.84 9.76 8.52
N ILE A 185 19.19 10.86 8.87
CA ILE A 185 19.14 11.36 10.25
C ILE A 185 18.48 10.31 11.16
N LEU A 186 17.36 9.74 10.75
CA LEU A 186 16.59 8.82 11.58
C LEU A 186 17.32 7.49 11.82
N TRP A 187 18.10 7.01 10.83
CA TRP A 187 18.87 5.75 10.95
C TRP A 187 20.33 5.95 11.34
N GLY A 188 20.80 7.21 11.43
CA GLY A 188 22.17 7.53 11.84
C GLY A 188 23.21 7.28 10.74
N GLY A 189 22.81 7.29 9.46
CA GLY A 189 23.73 7.10 8.33
C GLY A 189 23.02 6.84 7.01
N LYS A 190 23.79 6.74 5.92
CA LYS A 190 23.27 6.40 4.60
C LYS A 190 22.63 5.01 4.59
N ASN A 191 21.50 4.92 3.90
CA ASN A 191 20.80 3.66 3.64
C ASN A 191 20.21 3.72 2.24
N GLU A 192 20.50 2.72 1.43
CA GLU A 192 20.11 2.61 0.02
C GLU A 192 18.60 2.69 -0.19
N MET A 193 17.81 2.31 0.82
CA MET A 193 16.35 2.41 0.75
C MET A 193 15.87 3.84 0.54
N PHE A 194 16.52 4.83 1.14
CA PHE A 194 16.11 6.24 1.00
C PHE A 194 16.53 6.85 -0.33
N ASP A 195 17.57 6.31 -0.97
CA ASP A 195 17.91 6.63 -2.36
C ASP A 195 16.95 5.93 -3.34
N TYR A 196 16.49 4.72 -3.00
CA TYR A 196 15.55 3.95 -3.81
C TYR A 196 14.12 4.55 -3.83
N LEU A 197 13.63 5.12 -2.72
CA LEU A 197 12.27 5.66 -2.65
C LEU A 197 11.94 6.70 -3.75
N PRO A 198 12.78 7.72 -4.00
CA PRO A 198 12.58 8.63 -5.12
C PRO A 198 12.63 7.94 -6.49
N VAL A 199 13.59 7.03 -6.69
CA VAL A 199 13.76 6.31 -7.97
C VAL A 199 12.56 5.45 -8.29
N SER A 200 12.04 4.68 -7.32
CA SER A 200 10.85 3.85 -7.52
C SER A 200 9.62 4.67 -7.89
N SER A 201 9.53 5.89 -7.35
CA SER A 201 8.43 6.79 -7.68
C SER A 201 8.47 7.28 -9.12
N LEU A 202 9.65 7.46 -9.72
CA LEU A 202 9.78 7.92 -11.11
C LEU A 202 9.23 6.88 -12.10
N ALA A 203 9.55 5.60 -11.87
CA ALA A 203 9.12 4.49 -12.71
C ALA A 203 7.61 4.17 -12.57
N TYR A 204 6.99 4.58 -11.46
CA TYR A 204 5.59 4.31 -11.19
C TYR A 204 4.65 5.14 -12.09
N PRO A 205 3.57 4.57 -12.63
CA PRO A 205 2.65 5.28 -13.51
C PRO A 205 2.02 6.50 -12.82
N ASN A 206 1.71 7.54 -13.59
CA ASN A 206 0.90 8.64 -13.11
C ASN A 206 -0.56 8.20 -12.89
N GLN A 207 -1.38 9.08 -12.31
CA GLN A 207 -2.76 8.79 -11.92
C GLN A 207 -3.62 8.28 -13.10
N GLU A 208 -3.54 8.95 -14.25
CA GLU A 208 -4.33 8.58 -15.44
C GLU A 208 -3.84 7.26 -16.05
N ASN A 209 -2.51 7.08 -16.09
CA ASN A 209 -1.94 5.86 -16.63
C ASN A 209 -2.30 4.65 -15.76
N LEU A 210 -2.24 4.77 -14.42
CA LEU A 210 -2.64 3.69 -13.53
C LEU A 210 -4.14 3.40 -13.66
N LYS A 211 -4.99 4.43 -13.75
CA LYS A 211 -6.41 4.27 -14.04
C LYS A 211 -6.62 3.46 -15.32
N SER A 212 -5.97 3.86 -16.42
CA SER A 212 -6.07 3.14 -17.70
C SER A 212 -5.56 1.70 -17.64
N ILE A 213 -4.51 1.43 -16.85
CA ILE A 213 -4.01 0.06 -16.63
C ILE A 213 -5.08 -0.78 -15.89
N LEU A 214 -5.68 -0.24 -14.82
CA LEU A 214 -6.72 -0.92 -14.07
C LEU A 214 -7.94 -1.25 -14.95
N GLU A 215 -8.39 -0.28 -15.77
CA GLU A 215 -9.51 -0.47 -16.70
C GLU A 215 -9.20 -1.54 -17.76
N LYS A 216 -8.00 -1.51 -18.36
CA LYS A 216 -7.55 -2.51 -19.34
C LYS A 216 -7.44 -3.92 -18.76
N LEU A 217 -7.16 -4.04 -17.47
CA LEU A 217 -7.07 -5.32 -16.78
C LEU A 217 -8.40 -5.84 -16.24
N GLY A 218 -9.50 -5.11 -16.47
CA GLY A 218 -10.86 -5.58 -16.21
C GLY A 218 -11.57 -4.93 -15.03
N PHE A 219 -10.97 -3.95 -14.37
CA PHE A 219 -11.66 -3.16 -13.35
C PHE A 219 -12.64 -2.15 -13.99
N GLN A 220 -13.72 -1.85 -13.29
CA GLN A 220 -14.74 -0.87 -13.67
C GLN A 220 -14.83 0.25 -12.63
N GLU A 221 -15.56 1.32 -12.94
CA GLU A 221 -15.77 2.47 -12.05
C GLU A 221 -14.46 3.03 -11.48
N VAL A 222 -13.37 2.98 -12.26
CA VAL A 222 -12.05 3.39 -11.80
C VAL A 222 -11.99 4.91 -11.65
N ARG A 223 -11.75 5.35 -10.42
CA ARG A 223 -11.62 6.76 -10.07
C ARG A 223 -10.40 6.95 -9.17
N TYR A 224 -9.96 8.22 -9.03
CA TYR A 224 -8.90 8.54 -8.09
C TYR A 224 -9.12 9.89 -7.41
N LYS A 225 -8.51 10.04 -6.24
CA LYS A 225 -8.47 11.29 -5.45
C LYS A 225 -7.03 11.70 -5.22
N ASN A 226 -6.71 12.93 -5.61
CA ASN A 226 -5.41 13.51 -5.35
C ASN A 226 -5.33 14.11 -3.94
N PHE A 227 -4.18 13.94 -3.31
CA PHE A 227 -3.79 14.61 -2.08
C PHE A 227 -2.53 15.44 -2.36
N VAL A 228 -2.36 16.56 -1.65
CA VAL A 228 -1.19 17.44 -1.78
C VAL A 228 -0.83 17.68 -3.25
N PHE A 229 -1.76 18.29 -3.98
CA PHE A 229 -1.62 18.64 -5.41
C PHE A 229 -1.30 17.46 -6.34
N GLY A 230 -1.57 16.22 -5.89
CA GLY A 230 -1.31 15.01 -6.66
C GLY A 230 0.01 14.31 -6.30
N ASN A 231 0.72 14.73 -5.25
CA ASN A 231 1.92 14.05 -4.76
C ASN A 231 1.60 12.69 -4.12
N ALA A 232 0.42 12.54 -3.53
CA ALA A 232 -0.16 11.25 -3.16
C ALA A 232 -1.53 11.10 -3.81
N VAL A 233 -1.93 9.87 -4.09
CA VAL A 233 -3.17 9.55 -4.81
C VAL A 233 -3.80 8.27 -4.27
N LEU A 234 -5.11 8.29 -4.11
CA LEU A 234 -5.92 7.12 -3.80
C LEU A 234 -6.72 6.72 -5.05
N HIS A 235 -6.36 5.60 -5.66
CA HIS A 235 -7.17 4.96 -6.70
C HIS A 235 -8.20 4.03 -6.05
N ILE A 236 -9.39 4.00 -6.62
CA ILE A 236 -10.50 3.16 -6.22
C ILE A 236 -11.04 2.52 -7.48
N ALA A 237 -11.09 1.20 -7.51
CA ALA A 237 -11.52 0.42 -8.66
C ALA A 237 -12.44 -0.69 -8.19
N LYS A 238 -13.45 -1.04 -8.99
CA LYS A 238 -14.44 -2.06 -8.67
C LYS A 238 -14.30 -3.25 -9.60
N LYS A 239 -14.32 -4.45 -9.05
CA LYS A 239 -14.45 -5.66 -9.85
C LYS A 239 -15.85 -5.71 -10.45
N PRO A 240 -16.03 -6.08 -11.74
CA PRO A 240 -17.35 -6.34 -12.32
C PRO A 240 -18.18 -7.32 -11.49
N LEU A 241 -19.52 -7.23 -11.64
CA LEU A 241 -20.46 -8.19 -11.04
C LEU A 241 -20.39 -9.57 -11.69
#